data_58c08927327d83de120151add5ca20a9
#
_entry.id   58c08927327d83de120151add5ca20a9
#
_cell.length_a   1.000
_cell.length_b   1.000
_cell.length_c   1.000
_cell.angle_alpha   90.00
_cell.angle_beta   90.00
_cell.angle_gamma   90.00
#
_symmetry.space_group_name_H-M   'P 1'
#
loop_
_entity.id
_entity.type
_entity.pdbx_description
1 polymer ?
#
loop_
_entity_poly.entity_id
_entity_poly.type
_entity_poly.pdbx_seq_one_letter_code
_entity_poly.pdbx_strand_id
1 'polypeptide(L)'
;MNLVSMMARLPLRMRLMVSLLAALGLFASLGASPPARAASVQPLEIATRSGVQVFSVEMATTEEEKTTGLMYRKELPDGKGMLFDFSPEQQVSMWMKNTYISLDMIFIRADGRILRIAENTEPHSTKIISSGGLAKGVLEVIAGTAQKYGIAPGDRVAHPLFNSR
;
A
#
# COMPACT_ATOMS: atom_id res chain seq x y z
N MET A 1 -21.48 50.79 5.34
CA MET A 1 -21.92 50.94 6.74
C MET A 1 -21.30 49.81 7.50
N ASN A 2 -20.22 50.08 8.29
CA ASN A 2 -19.37 49.05 8.91
C ASN A 2 -20.06 48.41 10.13
N LEU A 3 -19.88 47.07 10.25
CA LEU A 3 -20.42 46.22 11.33
C LEU A 3 -20.13 46.79 12.72
N VAL A 4 -18.97 47.43 12.90
CA VAL A 4 -18.52 48.10 14.14
C VAL A 4 -19.39 49.27 14.53
N SER A 5 -19.93 50.03 13.53
CA SER A 5 -20.79 51.18 13.77
C SER A 5 -22.22 50.80 14.19
N MET A 6 -22.64 49.57 13.85
CA MET A 6 -23.96 49.01 14.20
C MET A 6 -23.97 48.48 15.65
N MET A 7 -22.84 47.93 16.12
CA MET A 7 -22.71 47.42 17.49
C MET A 7 -22.72 48.52 18.56
N ALA A 8 -22.35 49.76 18.20
CA ALA A 8 -22.28 50.88 19.16
C ALA A 8 -23.67 51.38 19.66
N ARG A 9 -24.75 50.97 19.00
CA ARG A 9 -26.12 51.44 19.34
C ARG A 9 -26.99 50.44 20.12
N LEU A 10 -26.39 49.28 20.50
CA LEU A 10 -27.10 48.24 21.26
C LEU A 10 -26.93 48.46 22.76
N PRO A 11 -27.98 48.21 23.58
CA PRO A 11 -27.88 48.32 25.04
C PRO A 11 -26.88 47.35 25.61
N LEU A 12 -26.15 47.75 26.66
CA LEU A 12 -24.99 47.05 27.26
C LEU A 12 -25.23 45.54 27.51
N ARG A 13 -26.46 45.17 27.90
CA ARG A 13 -26.83 43.75 28.14
C ARG A 13 -26.89 42.94 26.87
N MET A 14 -27.19 43.51 25.72
CA MET A 14 -27.27 42.83 24.42
C MET A 14 -25.89 42.73 23.79
N ARG A 15 -24.93 43.61 24.12
CA ARG A 15 -23.53 43.53 23.70
C ARG A 15 -22.80 42.33 24.33
N LEU A 16 -23.10 42.01 25.60
CA LEU A 16 -22.55 40.88 26.31
C LEU A 16 -23.04 39.52 25.74
N MET A 17 -24.31 39.43 25.32
CA MET A 17 -24.84 38.21 24.73
C MET A 17 -24.29 37.94 23.33
N VAL A 18 -24.11 38.98 22.49
CA VAL A 18 -23.55 38.84 21.16
C VAL A 18 -22.06 38.42 21.20
N SER A 19 -21.32 38.94 22.18
CA SER A 19 -19.92 38.57 22.39
C SER A 19 -19.75 37.12 22.89
N LEU A 20 -20.71 36.60 23.67
CA LEU A 20 -20.68 35.23 24.18
C LEU A 20 -21.03 34.19 23.09
N LEU A 21 -21.93 34.55 22.16
CA LEU A 21 -22.26 33.70 21.01
C LEU A 21 -21.15 33.62 19.95
N ALA A 22 -20.36 34.71 19.80
CA ALA A 22 -19.20 34.69 18.87
C ALA A 22 -18.02 33.89 19.41
N ALA A 23 -17.89 33.71 20.72
CA ALA A 23 -16.84 32.88 21.33
C ALA A 23 -17.15 31.37 21.31
N LEU A 24 -18.42 31.00 21.17
CA LEU A 24 -18.83 29.58 21.15
C LEU A 24 -18.78 28.93 19.73
N GLY A 25 -18.59 29.74 18.68
CA GLY A 25 -18.54 29.29 17.28
C GLY A 25 -17.16 28.85 16.77
N LEU A 26 -16.07 29.01 17.55
CA LEU A 26 -14.70 28.77 17.06
C LEU A 26 -14.07 27.45 17.57
N PHE A 27 -14.86 26.54 18.17
CA PHE A 27 -14.36 25.28 18.72
C PHE A 27 -14.86 24.02 17.99
N ALA A 28 -15.12 24.07 16.70
CA ALA A 28 -15.57 22.89 15.98
C ALA A 28 -14.90 22.74 14.62
N SER A 29 -13.60 22.50 14.60
CA SER A 29 -12.96 21.76 13.51
C SER A 29 -11.56 21.31 13.89
N LEU A 30 -11.42 20.55 14.97
CA LEU A 30 -10.37 19.56 15.04
C LEU A 30 -10.78 18.47 14.06
N GLY A 31 -10.31 18.60 12.82
CA GLY A 31 -10.42 17.56 11.81
C GLY A 31 -9.79 16.29 12.38
N ALA A 32 -10.61 15.36 12.83
CA ALA A 32 -10.17 14.02 13.09
C ALA A 32 -9.64 13.47 11.77
N SER A 33 -8.32 13.39 11.62
CA SER A 33 -7.72 12.63 10.52
C SER A 33 -8.33 11.22 10.57
N PRO A 34 -8.82 10.69 9.45
CA PRO A 34 -9.31 9.31 9.44
C PRO A 34 -8.18 8.42 9.97
N PRO A 35 -8.50 7.42 10.81
CA PRO A 35 -7.49 6.49 11.29
C PRO A 35 -6.79 5.88 10.08
N ALA A 36 -5.46 5.92 10.05
CA ALA A 36 -4.68 5.24 9.04
C ALA A 36 -5.16 3.78 9.02
N ARG A 37 -5.74 3.36 7.89
CA ARG A 37 -6.21 1.98 7.71
C ARG A 37 -4.98 1.09 7.84
N ALA A 38 -4.90 0.31 8.91
CA ALA A 38 -3.86 -0.69 9.04
C ALA A 38 -3.91 -1.60 7.80
N ALA A 39 -2.77 -1.76 7.13
CA ALA A 39 -2.68 -2.63 5.97
C ALA A 39 -3.23 -4.01 6.35
N SER A 40 -4.19 -4.53 5.59
CA SER A 40 -4.76 -5.83 5.86
C SER A 40 -3.71 -6.90 5.57
N VAL A 41 -3.34 -7.66 6.60
CA VAL A 41 -2.41 -8.79 6.45
C VAL A 41 -3.21 -10.03 6.10
N GLN A 42 -2.81 -10.73 5.03
CA GLN A 42 -3.50 -11.91 4.50
C GLN A 42 -2.51 -13.06 4.29
N PRO A 43 -2.95 -14.32 4.43
CA PRO A 43 -2.14 -15.47 4.04
C PRO A 43 -2.11 -15.60 2.51
N LEU A 44 -0.94 -15.94 1.98
CA LEU A 44 -0.71 -16.27 0.58
C LEU A 44 0.09 -17.56 0.52
N GLU A 45 -0.30 -18.49 -0.33
CA GLU A 45 0.38 -19.77 -0.49
C GLU A 45 0.99 -19.89 -1.89
N ILE A 46 2.18 -20.47 -1.97
CA ILE A 46 2.82 -20.81 -3.25
C ILE A 46 3.10 -22.30 -3.28
N ALA A 47 2.48 -23.01 -4.23
CA ALA A 47 2.75 -24.41 -4.48
C ALA A 47 4.00 -24.52 -5.37
N THR A 48 5.08 -25.00 -4.80
CA THR A 48 6.37 -25.23 -5.45
C THR A 48 6.64 -26.73 -5.60
N ARG A 49 7.69 -27.10 -6.31
CA ARG A 49 8.13 -28.50 -6.41
C ARG A 49 8.56 -29.11 -5.08
N SER A 50 9.00 -28.27 -4.14
CA SER A 50 9.44 -28.68 -2.80
C SER A 50 8.33 -28.69 -1.75
N GLY A 51 7.10 -28.28 -2.11
CA GLY A 51 5.95 -28.22 -1.24
C GLY A 51 5.26 -26.86 -1.25
N VAL A 52 4.34 -26.66 -0.32
CA VAL A 52 3.61 -25.40 -0.20
C VAL A 52 4.34 -24.47 0.76
N GLN A 53 4.59 -23.24 0.32
CA GLN A 53 5.18 -22.17 1.13
C GLN A 53 4.10 -21.15 1.48
N VAL A 54 4.03 -20.75 2.75
CA VAL A 54 3.02 -19.82 3.26
C VAL A 54 3.67 -18.50 3.63
N PHE A 55 3.14 -17.41 3.09
CA PHE A 55 3.56 -16.04 3.38
C PHE A 55 2.44 -15.26 4.06
N SER A 56 2.81 -14.32 4.90
CA SER A 56 1.91 -13.34 5.50
C SER A 56 2.14 -12.00 4.80
N VAL A 57 1.18 -11.58 3.95
CA VAL A 57 1.37 -10.44 3.06
C VAL A 57 0.50 -9.25 3.45
N GLU A 58 1.09 -8.06 3.42
CA GLU A 58 0.36 -6.80 3.44
C GLU A 58 -0.19 -6.54 2.03
N MET A 59 -1.40 -5.99 1.94
CA MET A 59 -2.01 -5.66 0.64
C MET A 59 -1.72 -4.20 0.27
N ALA A 60 -1.26 -3.98 -0.97
CA ALA A 60 -1.17 -2.67 -1.61
C ALA A 60 -2.23 -2.60 -2.72
N THR A 61 -3.34 -1.92 -2.47
CA THR A 61 -4.52 -1.88 -3.35
C THR A 61 -4.78 -0.51 -3.94
N THR A 62 -4.46 0.56 -3.22
CA THR A 62 -4.60 1.92 -3.72
C THR A 62 -3.34 2.36 -4.47
N GLU A 63 -3.46 3.37 -5.33
CA GLU A 63 -2.31 3.93 -6.05
C GLU A 63 -1.24 4.49 -5.10
N GLU A 64 -1.65 5.06 -3.97
CA GLU A 64 -0.74 5.56 -2.94
C GLU A 64 0.01 4.41 -2.26
N GLU A 65 -0.69 3.34 -1.85
CA GLU A 65 -0.08 2.13 -1.27
C GLU A 65 0.89 1.48 -2.25
N LYS A 66 0.50 1.34 -3.54
CA LYS A 66 1.37 0.77 -4.59
C LYS A 66 2.59 1.64 -4.87
N THR A 67 2.43 2.96 -4.85
CA THR A 67 3.56 3.89 -5.07
C THR A 67 4.54 3.84 -3.90
N THR A 68 4.06 3.75 -2.68
CA THR A 68 4.89 3.70 -1.46
C THR A 68 5.51 2.32 -1.28
N GLY A 69 4.72 1.25 -1.42
CA GLY A 69 5.19 -0.12 -1.27
C GLY A 69 6.04 -0.34 0.00
N LEU A 70 7.19 -0.97 -0.18
CA LEU A 70 8.17 -1.24 0.87
C LEU A 70 9.24 -0.13 1.02
N MET A 71 9.01 1.07 0.46
CA MET A 71 9.93 2.21 0.63
C MET A 71 10.19 2.49 2.10
N TYR A 72 11.42 2.92 2.40
CA TYR A 72 11.92 3.34 3.72
C TYR A 72 11.94 2.22 4.79
N ARG A 73 11.56 0.99 4.47
CA ARG A 73 11.67 -0.14 5.40
C ARG A 73 13.12 -0.58 5.50
N LYS A 74 13.56 -0.82 6.73
CA LYS A 74 14.92 -1.28 7.04
C LYS A 74 15.04 -2.79 7.07
N GLU A 75 13.91 -3.49 7.20
CA GLU A 75 13.83 -4.95 7.29
C GLU A 75 12.51 -5.46 6.73
N LEU A 76 12.53 -6.70 6.27
CA LEU A 76 11.36 -7.50 5.93
C LEU A 76 11.64 -8.93 6.41
N PRO A 77 10.99 -9.39 7.48
CA PRO A 77 11.22 -10.72 8.01
C PRO A 77 10.88 -11.83 7.01
N ASP A 78 11.56 -12.94 7.10
CA ASP A 78 11.27 -14.13 6.30
C ASP A 78 9.82 -14.59 6.48
N GLY A 79 9.18 -15.05 5.42
CA GLY A 79 7.75 -15.38 5.40
C GLY A 79 6.80 -14.18 5.43
N LYS A 80 7.32 -12.94 5.40
CA LYS A 80 6.55 -11.72 5.22
C LYS A 80 6.74 -11.16 3.82
N GLY A 81 5.76 -10.39 3.36
CA GLY A 81 5.81 -9.74 2.05
C GLY A 81 4.74 -8.68 1.87
N MET A 82 4.74 -8.10 0.67
CA MET A 82 3.69 -7.19 0.24
C MET A 82 3.14 -7.67 -1.12
N LEU A 83 1.81 -7.79 -1.21
CA LEU A 83 1.11 -8.16 -2.44
C LEU A 83 0.43 -6.91 -3.03
N PHE A 84 0.88 -6.54 -4.22
CA PHE A 84 0.36 -5.42 -4.99
C PHE A 84 -0.76 -5.91 -5.90
N ASP A 85 -1.92 -5.26 -5.85
CA ASP A 85 -3.06 -5.52 -6.74
C ASP A 85 -3.03 -4.60 -7.96
N PHE A 86 -2.78 -5.18 -9.13
CA PHE A 86 -2.81 -4.51 -10.43
C PHE A 86 -4.03 -4.90 -11.27
N SER A 87 -5.15 -5.17 -10.61
CA SER A 87 -6.41 -5.45 -11.32
C SER A 87 -6.92 -4.23 -12.11
N PRO A 88 -7.42 -4.41 -13.35
CA PRO A 88 -7.36 -5.63 -14.15
C PRO A 88 -5.92 -5.98 -14.57
N GLU A 89 -5.68 -7.24 -14.95
CA GLU A 89 -4.37 -7.73 -15.42
C GLU A 89 -3.77 -6.81 -16.49
N GLN A 90 -2.51 -6.41 -16.32
CA GLN A 90 -1.83 -5.44 -17.18
C GLN A 90 -0.32 -5.68 -17.23
N GLN A 91 0.39 -4.99 -18.12
CA GLN A 91 1.84 -4.97 -18.07
C GLN A 91 2.29 -4.07 -16.91
N VAL A 92 3.04 -4.65 -15.96
CA VAL A 92 3.48 -3.99 -14.74
C VAL A 92 4.93 -3.58 -14.83
N SER A 93 5.25 -2.40 -14.32
CA SER A 93 6.61 -1.86 -14.18
C SER A 93 6.85 -1.48 -12.73
N MET A 94 7.90 -2.05 -12.14
CA MET A 94 8.33 -1.81 -10.77
C MET A 94 9.68 -1.11 -10.74
N TRP A 95 10.09 -0.63 -9.59
CA TRP A 95 11.40 -0.03 -9.31
C TRP A 95 11.78 -0.23 -7.85
N MET A 96 13.03 0.07 -7.48
CA MET A 96 13.54 0.01 -6.12
C MET A 96 13.79 1.41 -5.50
N LYS A 97 13.15 2.46 -6.07
CA LYS A 97 13.30 3.83 -5.56
C LYS A 97 12.96 3.90 -4.07
N ASN A 98 13.84 4.52 -3.28
CA ASN A 98 13.70 4.66 -1.82
C ASN A 98 13.53 3.34 -1.05
N THR A 99 13.83 2.20 -1.65
CA THR A 99 13.77 0.88 -1.00
C THR A 99 15.17 0.48 -0.54
N TYR A 100 15.35 0.32 0.76
CA TYR A 100 16.67 0.12 1.39
C TYR A 100 17.14 -1.33 1.39
N ILE A 101 16.20 -2.26 1.28
CA ILE A 101 16.44 -3.70 1.33
C ILE A 101 16.32 -4.30 -0.07
N SER A 102 17.17 -5.29 -0.37
CA SER A 102 17.04 -6.06 -1.61
C SER A 102 15.83 -6.98 -1.52
N LEU A 103 15.09 -7.11 -2.62
CA LEU A 103 13.84 -7.86 -2.71
C LEU A 103 13.88 -8.87 -3.87
N ASP A 104 13.08 -9.92 -3.75
CA ASP A 104 12.62 -10.71 -4.88
C ASP A 104 11.21 -10.22 -5.27
N MET A 105 11.01 -9.86 -6.54
CA MET A 105 9.72 -9.42 -7.10
C MET A 105 9.14 -10.55 -7.95
N ILE A 106 8.02 -11.11 -7.51
CA ILE A 106 7.34 -12.25 -8.14
C ILE A 106 6.11 -11.73 -8.87
N PHE A 107 6.15 -11.73 -10.20
CA PHE A 107 5.05 -11.27 -11.05
C PHE A 107 4.07 -12.43 -11.30
N ILE A 108 2.77 -12.20 -11.04
CA ILE A 108 1.74 -13.25 -10.99
C ILE A 108 0.61 -12.88 -11.95
N ARG A 109 0.21 -13.83 -12.78
CA ARG A 109 -0.91 -13.70 -13.74
C ARG A 109 -2.26 -13.77 -13.04
N ALA A 110 -3.32 -13.44 -13.76
CA ALA A 110 -4.70 -13.53 -13.24
C ALA A 110 -5.11 -14.95 -12.83
N ASP A 111 -4.55 -15.98 -13.48
CA ASP A 111 -4.79 -17.39 -13.15
C ASP A 111 -3.98 -17.90 -11.94
N GLY A 112 -3.20 -17.01 -11.29
CA GLY A 112 -2.35 -17.34 -10.15
C GLY A 112 -1.01 -17.96 -10.51
N ARG A 113 -0.67 -18.14 -11.79
CA ARG A 113 0.65 -18.67 -12.17
C ARG A 113 1.71 -17.58 -12.14
N ILE A 114 2.88 -17.92 -11.60
CA ILE A 114 4.05 -17.06 -11.64
C ILE A 114 4.52 -16.90 -13.08
N LEU A 115 4.52 -15.65 -13.55
CA LEU A 115 4.98 -15.28 -14.88
C LEU A 115 6.50 -15.15 -14.93
N ARG A 116 7.06 -14.43 -13.97
CA ARG A 116 8.47 -14.07 -13.90
C ARG A 116 8.87 -13.72 -12.47
N ILE A 117 10.15 -13.90 -12.15
CA ILE A 117 10.76 -13.44 -10.90
C ILE A 117 11.93 -12.54 -11.25
N ALA A 118 12.03 -11.38 -10.61
CA ALA A 118 13.23 -10.57 -10.57
C ALA A 118 13.87 -10.76 -9.18
N GLU A 119 14.93 -11.53 -9.14
CA GLU A 119 15.61 -11.90 -7.90
C GLU A 119 16.67 -10.86 -7.52
N ASN A 120 16.91 -10.70 -6.21
CA ASN A 120 18.00 -9.91 -5.65
C ASN A 120 18.06 -8.49 -6.23
N THR A 121 16.93 -7.80 -6.30
CA THR A 121 16.83 -6.45 -6.87
C THR A 121 17.72 -5.45 -6.14
N GLU A 122 18.36 -4.55 -6.90
CA GLU A 122 19.31 -3.57 -6.38
C GLU A 122 18.59 -2.47 -5.57
N PRO A 123 18.88 -2.30 -4.26
CA PRO A 123 18.33 -1.21 -3.47
C PRO A 123 18.57 0.17 -4.10
N HIS A 124 17.61 1.08 -3.92
CA HIS A 124 17.62 2.46 -4.46
C HIS A 124 17.64 2.59 -5.99
N SER A 125 17.69 1.50 -6.74
CA SER A 125 17.70 1.55 -8.20
C SER A 125 16.39 2.11 -8.75
N THR A 126 16.50 3.03 -9.71
CA THR A 126 15.35 3.58 -10.46
C THR A 126 15.19 2.91 -11.83
N LYS A 127 15.97 1.87 -12.11
CA LYS A 127 15.79 1.06 -13.31
C LYS A 127 14.45 0.36 -13.29
N ILE A 128 13.77 0.37 -14.43
CA ILE A 128 12.47 -0.31 -14.57
C ILE A 128 12.66 -1.82 -14.57
N ILE A 129 11.89 -2.47 -13.74
CA ILE A 129 11.77 -3.93 -13.64
C ILE A 129 10.39 -4.29 -14.21
N SER A 130 10.35 -4.72 -15.48
CA SER A 130 9.11 -5.05 -16.16
C SER A 130 8.65 -6.47 -15.83
N SER A 131 7.33 -6.67 -15.77
CA SER A 131 6.72 -8.01 -15.69
C SER A 131 7.02 -8.91 -16.90
N GLY A 132 7.32 -8.29 -18.05
CA GLY A 132 7.58 -9.03 -19.32
C GLY A 132 6.32 -9.64 -19.94
N GLY A 133 5.13 -9.32 -19.44
CA GLY A 133 3.82 -9.77 -19.89
C GLY A 133 2.72 -9.28 -18.96
N LEU A 134 1.48 -9.75 -19.15
CA LEU A 134 0.36 -9.36 -18.30
C LEU A 134 0.50 -9.99 -16.91
N ALA A 135 0.42 -9.18 -15.87
CA ALA A 135 0.39 -9.58 -14.47
C ALA A 135 -0.79 -8.91 -13.74
N LYS A 136 -1.44 -9.64 -12.86
CA LYS A 136 -2.52 -9.15 -12.00
C LYS A 136 -2.01 -8.76 -10.62
N GLY A 137 -0.89 -9.35 -10.20
CA GLY A 137 -0.26 -9.02 -8.92
C GLY A 137 1.25 -9.11 -8.97
N VAL A 138 1.89 -8.42 -8.02
CA VAL A 138 3.31 -8.57 -7.72
C VAL A 138 3.46 -8.87 -6.25
N LEU A 139 4.16 -9.94 -5.91
CA LEU A 139 4.55 -10.24 -4.54
C LEU A 139 6.01 -9.83 -4.34
N GLU A 140 6.25 -8.92 -3.40
CA GLU A 140 7.58 -8.56 -2.94
C GLU A 140 7.90 -9.28 -1.63
N VAL A 141 9.05 -9.95 -1.59
CA VAL A 141 9.59 -10.66 -0.43
C VAL A 141 11.08 -10.32 -0.29
N ILE A 142 11.68 -10.65 0.86
CA ILE A 142 13.11 -10.41 1.06
C ILE A 142 13.93 -11.20 0.02
N ALA A 143 15.00 -10.61 -0.47
CA ALA A 143 15.89 -11.20 -1.46
C ALA A 143 16.41 -12.58 -1.04
N GLY A 144 16.52 -13.49 -2.00
CA GLY A 144 16.91 -14.88 -1.80
C GLY A 144 15.77 -15.80 -1.39
N THR A 145 14.56 -15.28 -1.19
CA THR A 145 13.37 -16.08 -0.85
C THR A 145 13.02 -17.06 -1.97
N ALA A 146 13.06 -16.61 -3.23
CA ALA A 146 12.76 -17.46 -4.37
C ALA A 146 13.70 -18.67 -4.44
N GLN A 147 14.98 -18.43 -4.31
CA GLN A 147 16.01 -19.50 -4.28
C GLN A 147 15.82 -20.42 -3.07
N LYS A 148 15.64 -19.86 -1.87
CA LYS A 148 15.51 -20.61 -0.62
C LYS A 148 14.36 -21.62 -0.65
N TYR A 149 13.23 -21.24 -1.21
CA TYR A 149 12.02 -22.06 -1.23
C TYR A 149 11.77 -22.74 -2.58
N GLY A 150 12.69 -22.57 -3.55
CA GLY A 150 12.57 -23.17 -4.88
C GLY A 150 11.38 -22.66 -5.67
N ILE A 151 11.01 -21.38 -5.47
CA ILE A 151 9.92 -20.73 -6.20
C ILE A 151 10.39 -20.41 -7.62
N ALA A 152 9.60 -20.81 -8.60
CA ALA A 152 9.96 -20.69 -10.02
C ALA A 152 8.79 -20.20 -10.90
N PRO A 153 9.07 -19.61 -12.06
CA PRO A 153 8.04 -19.35 -13.06
C PRO A 153 7.23 -20.62 -13.37
N GLY A 154 5.90 -20.48 -13.45
CA GLY A 154 4.95 -21.57 -13.63
C GLY A 154 4.37 -22.14 -12.33
N ASP A 155 5.00 -21.92 -11.18
CA ASP A 155 4.43 -22.27 -9.87
C ASP A 155 3.10 -21.52 -9.64
N ARG A 156 2.26 -22.07 -8.75
CA ARG A 156 0.92 -21.56 -8.53
C ARG A 156 0.79 -20.86 -7.18
N VAL A 157 0.30 -19.63 -7.23
CA VAL A 157 -0.04 -18.82 -6.07
C VAL A 157 -1.52 -18.98 -5.77
N ALA A 158 -1.85 -19.29 -4.51
CA ALA A 158 -3.22 -19.33 -3.99
C ALA A 158 -3.45 -18.11 -3.08
N HIS A 159 -4.31 -17.21 -3.53
CA HIS A 159 -4.75 -16.02 -2.81
C HIS A 159 -6.08 -15.52 -3.42
N PRO A 160 -6.99 -14.88 -2.64
CA PRO A 160 -8.27 -14.36 -3.15
C PRO A 160 -8.14 -13.46 -4.37
N LEU A 161 -7.05 -12.68 -4.49
CA LEU A 161 -6.77 -11.82 -5.65
C LEU A 161 -6.79 -12.60 -6.98
N PHE A 162 -6.36 -13.87 -7.00
CA PHE A 162 -6.21 -14.69 -8.21
C PHE A 162 -7.36 -15.69 -8.43
N ASN A 163 -8.27 -15.81 -7.46
CA ASN A 163 -9.36 -16.79 -7.49
C ASN A 163 -10.65 -16.23 -8.11
N SER A 164 -10.63 -15.09 -8.80
CA SER A 164 -11.80 -14.59 -9.52
C SER A 164 -12.15 -15.55 -10.67
N ARG A 165 -13.27 -16.30 -10.47
CA ARG A 165 -13.96 -17.08 -11.52
C ARG A 165 -14.59 -16.14 -12.52
#